data_ee800e6c7dca8bcd3ed6192f9e12166c
#
_entry.id   ee800e6c7dca8bcd3ed6192f9e12166c
#
_cell.length_a   1.000
_cell.length_b   1.000
_cell.length_c   1.000
_cell.angle_alpha   90.00
_cell.angle_beta   90.00
_cell.angle_gamma   90.00
#
_symmetry.space_group_name_H-M   'P 1'
#
loop_
_entity.id
_entity.type
_entity.pdbx_description
1 polymer ?
#
loop_
_entity_poly.entity_id
_entity_poly.type
_entity_poly.pdbx_seq_one_letter_code
_entity_poly.pdbx_strand_id
1 'polypeptide(L)'
;GMAATTSNEISQREKDNAELAKNVAEEGMVLLENKDQTLPIKENTIALFGNGAVRTVRGGTGSGDPFNGGLSGGGDALVDLSERYHINIYDAFTAAGYQVTTGDFLTEFAKGYDEEKVAAGSNPMATFMYPEMEVTEDLINQAKEGTDTAIYVISRNAGEGADRSQKTKTGASLDGEEFEVGDYELTELERKNLE
;
A
#
# COMPACT_ATOMS: atom_id res chain seq x y z
N GLY A 1 -33.43 18.90 -4.39
CA GLY A 1 -32.14 18.27 -4.13
C GLY A 1 -31.99 17.96 -2.66
N MET A 2 -31.32 16.89 -2.32
CA MET A 2 -30.98 16.62 -0.92
C MET A 2 -29.90 17.59 -0.47
N ALA A 3 -30.06 18.16 0.73
CA ALA A 3 -29.05 19.01 1.30
C ALA A 3 -27.80 18.16 1.62
N ALA A 4 -26.63 18.60 1.18
CA ALA A 4 -25.39 18.00 1.61
C ALA A 4 -25.13 18.43 3.05
N THR A 5 -24.84 17.47 3.92
CA THR A 5 -24.43 17.73 5.30
C THR A 5 -22.99 17.26 5.48
N THR A 6 -22.20 18.08 6.16
CA THR A 6 -20.83 17.73 6.53
C THR A 6 -20.82 17.36 8.02
N SER A 7 -20.22 16.23 8.37
CA SER A 7 -20.07 15.77 9.75
C SER A 7 -18.73 15.07 9.91
N ASN A 8 -18.08 15.24 11.04
CA ASN A 8 -16.88 14.49 11.41
C ASN A 8 -17.24 13.11 12.01
N GLU A 9 -18.51 12.85 12.27
CA GLU A 9 -18.95 11.54 12.74
C GLU A 9 -19.15 10.57 11.58
N ILE A 10 -18.70 9.33 11.76
CA ILE A 10 -18.92 8.25 10.80
C ILE A 10 -20.37 7.83 10.86
N SER A 11 -21.10 8.08 9.78
CA SER A 11 -22.52 7.71 9.66
C SER A 11 -22.71 6.19 9.56
N GLN A 12 -23.93 5.72 9.82
CA GLN A 12 -24.26 4.31 9.63
C GLN A 12 -24.04 3.86 8.17
N ARG A 13 -24.38 4.70 7.20
CA ARG A 13 -24.13 4.42 5.77
C ARG A 13 -22.66 4.20 5.48
N GLU A 14 -21.75 4.97 6.08
CA GLU A 14 -20.31 4.80 5.89
C GLU A 14 -19.83 3.46 6.49
N LYS A 15 -20.35 3.09 7.63
CA LYS A 15 -20.07 1.78 8.26
C LYS A 15 -20.55 0.62 7.39
N ASP A 16 -21.79 0.72 6.90
CA ASP A 16 -22.38 -0.31 6.03
C ASP A 16 -21.60 -0.44 4.72
N ASN A 17 -21.15 0.68 4.14
CA ASN A 17 -20.33 0.69 2.94
C ASN A 17 -18.92 0.10 3.18
N ALA A 18 -18.31 0.37 4.34
CA ALA A 18 -17.02 -0.21 4.70
C ALA A 18 -17.13 -1.75 4.85
N GLU A 19 -18.18 -2.23 5.49
CA GLU A 19 -18.45 -3.66 5.62
C GLU A 19 -18.72 -4.32 4.26
N LEU A 20 -19.48 -3.66 3.40
CA LEU A 20 -19.70 -4.14 2.02
C LEU A 20 -18.38 -4.20 1.25
N ALA A 21 -17.55 -3.16 1.33
CA ALA A 21 -16.24 -3.14 0.67
C ALA A 21 -15.32 -4.26 1.14
N LYS A 22 -15.33 -4.55 2.45
CA LYS A 22 -14.60 -5.68 3.04
C LYS A 22 -15.08 -7.01 2.42
N ASN A 23 -16.38 -7.26 2.42
CA ASN A 23 -16.94 -8.49 1.89
C ASN A 23 -16.60 -8.68 0.40
N VAL A 24 -16.68 -7.61 -0.39
CA VAL A 24 -16.30 -7.64 -1.81
C VAL A 24 -14.80 -7.93 -1.98
N ALA A 25 -13.96 -7.36 -1.15
CA ALA A 25 -12.52 -7.64 -1.18
C ALA A 25 -12.22 -9.10 -0.82
N GLU A 26 -12.87 -9.64 0.21
CA GLU A 26 -12.73 -11.06 0.60
C GLU A 26 -13.13 -12.01 -0.55
N GLU A 27 -14.22 -11.71 -1.25
CA GLU A 27 -14.67 -12.49 -2.40
C GLU A 27 -13.76 -12.32 -3.64
N GLY A 28 -13.07 -11.19 -3.73
CA GLY A 28 -12.14 -10.90 -4.82
C GLY A 28 -10.73 -11.50 -4.65
N MET A 29 -10.40 -12.03 -3.48
CA MET A 29 -9.09 -12.63 -3.24
C MET A 29 -8.97 -13.99 -3.91
N VAL A 30 -7.84 -14.21 -4.59
CA VAL A 30 -7.53 -15.49 -5.24
C VAL A 30 -6.28 -16.09 -4.63
N LEU A 31 -6.44 -17.27 -4.03
CA LEU A 31 -5.31 -18.06 -3.55
C LEU A 31 -4.68 -18.80 -4.74
N LEU A 32 -3.52 -18.33 -5.20
CA LEU A 32 -2.83 -18.90 -6.34
C LEU A 32 -2.11 -20.20 -5.99
N GLU A 33 -1.54 -20.27 -4.80
CA GLU A 33 -0.79 -21.42 -4.33
C GLU A 33 -0.79 -21.49 -2.79
N ASN A 34 -0.79 -22.69 -2.24
CA ASN A 34 -0.63 -22.93 -0.81
C ASN A 34 0.22 -24.18 -0.59
N LYS A 35 1.52 -24.03 -0.78
CA LYS A 35 2.48 -25.11 -0.53
C LYS A 35 2.58 -25.38 0.96
N ASP A 36 2.79 -26.63 1.29
CA ASP A 36 3.03 -27.12 2.66
C ASP A 36 1.99 -26.62 3.70
N GLN A 37 0.82 -26.26 3.24
CA GLN A 37 -0.26 -25.72 4.09
C GLN A 37 0.18 -24.49 4.90
N THR A 38 0.94 -23.59 4.29
CA THR A 38 1.39 -22.34 4.90
C THR A 38 0.22 -21.48 5.38
N LEU A 39 -0.87 -21.49 4.62
CA LEU A 39 -2.12 -20.82 5.01
C LEU A 39 -3.17 -21.85 5.50
N PRO A 40 -3.98 -21.47 6.49
CA PRO A 40 -3.96 -20.23 7.25
C PRO A 40 -2.74 -20.12 8.17
N ILE A 41 -2.31 -18.89 8.42
CA ILE A 41 -1.22 -18.60 9.39
C ILE A 41 -1.67 -19.08 10.77
N LYS A 42 -0.79 -19.83 11.45
CA LYS A 42 -1.09 -20.45 12.74
C LYS A 42 -0.49 -19.70 13.92
N GLU A 43 0.60 -18.98 13.68
CA GLU A 43 1.26 -18.16 14.70
C GLU A 43 0.62 -16.78 14.79
N ASN A 44 0.72 -16.16 15.98
CA ASN A 44 0.28 -14.79 16.22
C ASN A 44 1.41 -13.77 16.02
N THR A 45 2.60 -14.22 15.62
CA THR A 45 3.76 -13.35 15.38
C THR A 45 4.22 -13.58 13.95
N ILE A 46 4.39 -12.49 13.21
CA ILE A 46 4.80 -12.49 11.80
C ILE A 46 5.85 -11.42 11.54
N ALA A 47 6.64 -11.61 10.50
CA ALA A 47 7.41 -10.55 9.87
C ALA A 47 6.68 -10.08 8.62
N LEU A 48 6.58 -8.78 8.41
CA LEU A 48 5.87 -8.19 7.28
C LEU A 48 6.83 -7.28 6.52
N PHE A 49 6.85 -7.42 5.21
CA PHE A 49 7.73 -6.69 4.31
C PHE A 49 6.96 -6.18 3.09
N GLY A 50 7.60 -5.30 2.35
CA GLY A 50 7.10 -4.73 1.11
C GLY A 50 6.37 -3.40 1.30
N ASN A 51 6.57 -2.49 0.36
CA ASN A 51 5.94 -1.16 0.38
C ASN A 51 4.41 -1.26 0.54
N GLY A 52 3.79 -2.24 -0.14
CA GLY A 52 2.35 -2.48 -0.05
C GLY A 52 1.83 -2.82 1.35
N ALA A 53 2.70 -3.22 2.28
CA ALA A 53 2.29 -3.52 3.65
C ALA A 53 1.80 -2.29 4.42
N VAL A 54 2.44 -1.15 4.22
CA VAL A 54 2.14 0.12 4.90
C VAL A 54 1.52 1.17 3.98
N ARG A 55 1.75 1.04 2.67
CA ARG A 55 1.16 1.89 1.63
C ARG A 55 0.33 1.04 0.67
N THR A 56 -0.63 0.34 1.23
CA THR A 56 -1.54 -0.54 0.50
C THR A 56 -2.30 0.26 -0.56
N VAL A 57 -2.16 -0.16 -1.81
CA VAL A 57 -2.87 0.46 -2.93
C VAL A 57 -4.36 0.11 -2.84
N ARG A 58 -5.20 1.12 -2.85
CA ARG A 58 -6.66 1.00 -2.73
C ARG A 58 -7.41 1.53 -3.95
N GLY A 59 -6.73 2.20 -4.85
CA GLY A 59 -7.28 2.74 -6.08
C GLY A 59 -6.18 3.19 -7.01
N GLY A 60 -6.52 3.46 -8.27
CA GLY A 60 -5.60 4.04 -9.23
C GLY A 60 -5.35 5.52 -8.96
N THR A 61 -4.31 6.08 -9.56
CA THR A 61 -4.06 7.53 -9.54
C THR A 61 -5.11 8.31 -10.33
N GLY A 62 -5.19 9.62 -10.12
CA GLY A 62 -6.15 10.48 -10.80
C GLY A 62 -7.55 10.33 -10.23
N SER A 63 -8.55 10.31 -11.08
CA SER A 63 -9.97 10.21 -10.68
C SER A 63 -10.36 8.86 -10.05
N GLY A 64 -9.49 7.86 -10.15
CA GLY A 64 -9.66 6.58 -9.48
C GLY A 64 -9.40 6.61 -7.97
N ASP A 65 -8.68 7.62 -7.49
CA ASP A 65 -8.45 7.86 -6.07
C ASP A 65 -8.83 9.29 -5.70
N PRO A 66 -10.02 9.50 -5.13
CA PRO A 66 -10.48 10.84 -4.77
C PRO A 66 -9.62 11.51 -3.68
N PHE A 67 -8.82 10.74 -2.96
CA PHE A 67 -7.91 11.24 -1.93
C PHE A 67 -6.50 11.50 -2.45
N ASN A 68 -6.21 11.07 -3.67
CA ASN A 68 -4.93 11.37 -4.32
C ASN A 68 -4.85 12.82 -4.83
N GLY A 69 -5.83 13.61 -4.50
CA GLY A 69 -5.81 15.08 -4.49
C GLY A 69 -5.77 15.77 -5.83
N GLY A 70 -5.82 15.03 -6.92
CA GLY A 70 -5.48 15.60 -8.20
C GLY A 70 -6.50 16.55 -8.79
N LEU A 71 -7.76 16.29 -8.63
CA LEU A 71 -8.81 16.98 -9.38
C LEU A 71 -9.84 17.73 -8.55
N SER A 72 -9.88 17.53 -7.25
CA SER A 72 -10.98 18.08 -6.44
C SER A 72 -10.72 19.40 -5.74
N GLY A 73 -9.72 20.14 -6.14
CA GLY A 73 -9.58 21.53 -5.69
C GLY A 73 -8.21 21.89 -5.16
N GLY A 74 -7.82 23.03 -5.40
CA GLY A 74 -6.62 23.81 -5.10
C GLY A 74 -5.56 23.21 -4.17
N GLY A 75 -4.36 23.53 -4.49
CA GLY A 75 -3.06 23.09 -3.97
C GLY A 75 -2.90 22.50 -2.56
N ASP A 76 -3.73 22.84 -1.62
CA ASP A 76 -3.62 22.37 -0.23
C ASP A 76 -4.40 21.09 0.04
N ALA A 77 -5.37 20.74 -0.80
CA ALA A 77 -6.17 19.51 -0.67
C ALA A 77 -5.38 18.23 -0.90
N LEU A 78 -4.19 18.35 -1.46
CA LEU A 78 -3.31 17.25 -1.82
C LEU A 78 -2.51 16.70 -0.64
N VAL A 79 -2.45 17.46 0.42
CA VAL A 79 -1.72 17.12 1.65
C VAL A 79 -2.68 16.67 2.74
N ASP A 80 -3.97 16.86 2.54
CA ASP A 80 -4.98 16.39 3.48
C ASP A 80 -5.14 14.88 3.35
N LEU A 81 -4.28 14.16 4.05
CA LEU A 81 -4.35 12.72 4.27
C LEU A 81 -5.43 12.37 5.30
N SER A 82 -6.30 13.32 5.65
CA SER A 82 -7.41 13.12 6.59
C SER A 82 -8.53 12.28 5.98
N GLU A 83 -8.17 11.08 5.59
CA GLU A 83 -9.17 10.08 5.26
C GLU A 83 -9.95 9.74 6.51
N ARG A 84 -11.25 9.73 6.36
CA ARG A 84 -12.16 9.35 7.45
C ARG A 84 -11.98 7.90 7.88
N TYR A 85 -11.52 7.06 6.98
CA TYR A 85 -11.23 5.66 7.22
C TYR A 85 -10.15 5.18 6.24
N HIS A 86 -9.04 4.76 6.78
CA HIS A 86 -7.96 4.13 6.04
C HIS A 86 -7.38 2.99 6.88
N ILE A 87 -7.17 1.85 6.26
CA ILE A 87 -6.47 0.72 6.86
C ILE A 87 -5.49 0.15 5.84
N ASN A 88 -4.26 -0.06 6.24
CA ASN A 88 -3.26 -0.79 5.49
C ASN A 88 -3.12 -2.22 6.02
N ILE A 89 -2.33 -3.05 5.37
CA ILE A 89 -2.14 -4.45 5.76
C ILE A 89 -1.48 -4.56 7.14
N TYR A 90 -0.50 -3.69 7.44
CA TYR A 90 0.15 -3.67 8.76
C TYR A 90 -0.85 -3.35 9.88
N ASP A 91 -1.67 -2.32 9.69
CA ASP A 91 -2.71 -1.94 10.66
C ASP A 91 -3.75 -3.05 10.83
N ALA A 92 -4.13 -3.73 9.73
CA ALA A 92 -5.08 -4.84 9.77
C ALA A 92 -4.55 -6.03 10.59
N PHE A 93 -3.29 -6.44 10.39
CA PHE A 93 -2.69 -7.50 11.19
C PHE A 93 -2.58 -7.10 12.67
N THR A 94 -2.16 -5.89 12.96
CA THR A 94 -2.07 -5.37 14.32
C THR A 94 -3.44 -5.34 15.01
N ALA A 95 -4.47 -4.85 14.32
CA ALA A 95 -5.83 -4.83 14.82
C ALA A 95 -6.41 -6.24 15.05
N ALA A 96 -5.98 -7.22 14.25
CA ALA A 96 -6.33 -8.63 14.43
C ALA A 96 -5.57 -9.33 15.57
N GLY A 97 -4.64 -8.63 16.24
CA GLY A 97 -3.90 -9.13 17.39
C GLY A 97 -2.57 -9.82 17.05
N TYR A 98 -2.10 -9.70 15.81
CA TYR A 98 -0.77 -10.18 15.44
C TYR A 98 0.32 -9.25 15.97
N GLN A 99 1.44 -9.85 16.37
CA GLN A 99 2.69 -9.14 16.62
C GLN A 99 3.50 -9.12 15.33
N VAL A 100 3.89 -7.94 14.89
CA VAL A 100 4.70 -7.75 13.68
C VAL A 100 6.12 -7.41 14.07
N THR A 101 7.07 -8.33 13.89
CA THR A 101 8.48 -8.18 14.32
C THR A 101 9.20 -7.05 13.60
N THR A 102 8.74 -6.69 12.40
CA THR A 102 9.28 -5.59 11.58
C THR A 102 8.50 -4.28 11.73
N GLY A 103 7.65 -4.15 12.76
CA GLY A 103 6.74 -3.00 12.91
C GLY A 103 7.43 -1.65 12.99
N ASP A 104 8.52 -1.53 13.74
CA ASP A 104 9.28 -0.28 13.87
C ASP A 104 9.90 0.14 12.52
N PHE A 105 10.49 -0.82 11.80
CA PHE A 105 11.02 -0.59 10.47
C PHE A 105 9.93 -0.13 9.49
N LEU A 106 8.79 -0.79 9.48
CA LEU A 106 7.66 -0.43 8.62
C LEU A 106 7.12 0.97 8.92
N THR A 107 7.07 1.34 10.19
CA THR A 107 6.63 2.67 10.63
C THR A 107 7.57 3.76 10.13
N GLU A 108 8.88 3.55 10.24
CA GLU A 108 9.86 4.51 9.75
C GLU A 108 9.88 4.59 8.22
N PHE A 109 9.74 3.46 7.54
CA PHE A 109 9.62 3.41 6.08
C PHE A 109 8.38 4.18 5.59
N ALA A 110 7.24 4.00 6.26
CA ALA A 110 6.01 4.71 5.94
C ALA A 110 6.15 6.22 6.12
N LYS A 111 6.85 6.65 7.16
CA LYS A 111 7.14 8.07 7.40
C LYS A 111 8.00 8.65 6.28
N GLY A 112 9.06 7.97 5.85
CA GLY A 112 9.88 8.39 4.72
C GLY A 112 9.06 8.55 3.42
N TYR A 113 8.17 7.60 3.16
CA TYR A 113 7.23 7.70 2.05
C TYR A 113 6.39 8.98 2.10
N ASP A 114 5.80 9.29 3.26
CA ASP A 114 4.94 10.45 3.42
C ASP A 114 5.71 11.76 3.27
N GLU A 115 6.91 11.84 3.83
CA GLU A 115 7.79 12.99 3.71
C GLU A 115 8.18 13.28 2.26
N GLU A 116 8.56 12.25 1.51
CA GLU A 116 8.90 12.40 0.09
C GLU A 116 7.68 12.71 -0.78
N LYS A 117 6.53 12.10 -0.49
CA LYS A 117 5.29 12.43 -1.18
C LYS A 117 4.91 13.90 -1.02
N VAL A 118 5.04 14.44 0.18
CA VAL A 118 4.83 15.86 0.45
C VAL A 118 5.85 16.72 -0.29
N ALA A 119 7.14 16.35 -0.26
CA ALA A 119 8.21 17.09 -0.94
C ALA A 119 8.06 17.08 -2.46
N ALA A 120 7.58 15.98 -3.04
CA ALA A 120 7.32 15.87 -4.47
C ALA A 120 6.18 16.80 -4.96
N GLY A 121 5.34 17.23 -4.03
CA GLY A 121 4.21 18.12 -4.33
C GLY A 121 3.10 17.40 -5.11
N SER A 122 2.18 18.20 -5.60
CA SER A 122 0.96 17.70 -6.22
C SER A 122 0.98 17.85 -7.72
N ASN A 123 1.32 16.81 -8.42
CA ASN A 123 1.00 16.71 -9.83
C ASN A 123 -0.13 15.68 -9.99
N PRO A 124 -1.36 16.13 -10.28
CA PRO A 124 -2.51 15.22 -10.36
C PRO A 124 -2.41 14.20 -11.50
N MET A 125 -1.56 14.48 -12.48
CA MET A 125 -1.36 13.63 -13.65
C MET A 125 -0.11 12.74 -13.52
N ALA A 126 0.59 12.80 -12.38
CA ALA A 126 1.78 11.99 -12.15
C ALA A 126 1.53 10.96 -11.04
N THR A 127 1.92 9.73 -11.30
CA THR A 127 1.95 8.69 -10.28
C THR A 127 3.18 8.92 -9.40
N PHE A 128 2.96 9.14 -8.11
CA PHE A 128 4.05 9.14 -7.15
C PHE A 128 4.52 7.70 -6.96
N MET A 129 5.81 7.50 -7.16
CA MET A 129 6.48 6.21 -6.98
C MET A 129 7.51 6.37 -5.87
N TYR A 130 7.43 5.51 -4.88
CA TYR A 130 8.41 5.42 -3.81
C TYR A 130 9.19 4.11 -3.96
N PRO A 131 10.50 4.12 -3.80
CA PRO A 131 11.32 2.91 -3.91
C PRO A 131 10.80 1.79 -3.02
N GLU A 132 10.94 0.56 -3.48
CA GLU A 132 10.69 -0.60 -2.62
C GLU A 132 11.74 -0.63 -1.49
N MET A 133 11.37 -1.16 -0.34
CA MET A 133 12.28 -1.28 0.78
C MET A 133 13.41 -2.27 0.49
N GLU A 134 14.60 -1.99 0.98
CA GLU A 134 15.68 -2.95 0.97
C GLU A 134 15.60 -3.84 2.22
N VAL A 135 15.45 -5.14 2.02
CA VAL A 135 15.48 -6.12 3.10
C VAL A 135 16.93 -6.53 3.35
N THR A 136 17.51 -5.96 4.41
CA THR A 136 18.90 -6.23 4.79
C THR A 136 19.02 -7.48 5.66
N GLU A 137 20.22 -8.06 5.73
CA GLU A 137 20.50 -9.18 6.65
C GLU A 137 20.18 -8.85 8.11
N ASP A 138 20.46 -7.61 8.54
CA ASP A 138 20.18 -7.18 9.91
C ASP A 138 18.65 -7.15 10.16
N LEU A 139 17.87 -6.69 9.19
CA LEU A 139 16.42 -6.69 9.27
C LEU A 139 15.86 -8.12 9.29
N ILE A 140 16.43 -9.02 8.48
CA ILE A 140 16.05 -10.44 8.47
C ILE A 140 16.36 -11.08 9.84
N ASN A 141 17.54 -10.83 10.38
CA ASN A 141 17.94 -11.36 11.69
C ASN A 141 17.01 -10.86 12.79
N GLN A 142 16.68 -9.58 12.79
CA GLN A 142 15.69 -9.00 13.72
C GLN A 142 14.30 -9.66 13.55
N ALA A 143 13.86 -9.86 12.33
CA ALA A 143 12.56 -10.47 12.04
C ALA A 143 12.50 -11.91 12.57
N LYS A 144 13.55 -12.69 12.40
CA LYS A 144 13.65 -14.09 12.82
C LYS A 144 13.67 -14.30 14.34
N GLU A 145 13.95 -13.27 15.12
CA GLU A 145 13.97 -13.40 16.58
C GLU A 145 12.62 -13.79 17.18
N GLY A 146 11.53 -13.55 16.49
CA GLY A 146 10.18 -13.78 17.00
C GLY A 146 9.28 -14.67 16.16
N THR A 147 9.68 -15.02 14.93
CA THR A 147 8.82 -15.77 14.01
C THR A 147 9.60 -16.43 12.87
N ASP A 148 9.06 -17.54 12.39
CA ASP A 148 9.49 -18.20 11.14
C ASP A 148 8.55 -17.87 9.96
N THR A 149 7.54 -17.04 10.18
CA THR A 149 6.56 -16.67 9.16
C THR A 149 6.80 -15.26 8.66
N ALA A 150 7.11 -15.13 7.37
CA ALA A 150 7.27 -13.87 6.69
C ALA A 150 6.21 -13.67 5.60
N ILE A 151 5.71 -12.46 5.48
CA ILE A 151 4.78 -12.03 4.44
C ILE A 151 5.42 -10.88 3.67
N TYR A 152 5.53 -11.01 2.36
CA TYR A 152 6.01 -9.95 1.49
C TYR A 152 4.88 -9.44 0.61
N VAL A 153 4.57 -8.15 0.70
CA VAL A 153 3.47 -7.52 -0.03
C VAL A 153 4.00 -6.78 -1.24
N ILE A 154 3.86 -7.41 -2.39
CA ILE A 154 4.19 -6.79 -3.68
C ILE A 154 3.03 -5.89 -4.08
N SER A 155 3.34 -4.63 -4.38
CA SER A 155 2.35 -3.63 -4.74
C SER A 155 2.63 -3.06 -6.13
N ARG A 156 1.58 -2.85 -6.91
CA ARG A 156 1.62 -2.18 -8.21
C ARG A 156 0.50 -1.14 -8.26
N ASN A 157 0.83 0.06 -8.67
CA ASN A 157 -0.14 1.14 -8.83
C ASN A 157 -0.22 1.55 -10.30
N ALA A 158 -1.39 1.86 -10.77
CA ALA A 158 -1.67 2.44 -12.07
C ALA A 158 -2.82 3.43 -11.96
N GLY A 159 -3.04 4.25 -12.97
CA GLY A 159 -4.13 5.21 -12.92
C GLY A 159 -4.31 5.98 -14.20
N GLU A 160 -5.12 7.00 -14.14
CA GLU A 160 -5.44 7.84 -15.27
C GLU A 160 -4.19 8.52 -15.86
N GLY A 161 -3.91 8.22 -17.12
CA GLY A 161 -2.69 8.72 -17.80
C GLY A 161 -1.39 8.06 -17.36
N ALA A 162 -1.47 7.01 -16.54
CA ALA A 162 -0.33 6.30 -15.97
C ALA A 162 -0.50 4.78 -16.10
N ASP A 163 -0.77 4.33 -17.31
CA ASP A 163 -0.87 2.90 -17.62
C ASP A 163 0.48 2.21 -17.42
N ARG A 164 0.43 1.02 -16.87
CA ARG A 164 1.62 0.19 -16.72
C ARG A 164 1.86 -0.63 -18.00
N SER A 165 3.12 -0.93 -18.29
CA SER A 165 3.49 -1.68 -19.47
C SER A 165 4.35 -2.89 -19.17
N GLN A 166 4.42 -3.81 -20.15
CA GLN A 166 5.25 -5.01 -20.03
C GLN A 166 6.77 -4.75 -20.22
N LYS A 167 7.18 -3.60 -20.76
CA LYS A 167 8.55 -3.42 -21.24
C LYS A 167 9.21 -2.11 -20.87
N THR A 168 8.46 -1.11 -20.51
CA THR A 168 9.01 0.21 -20.25
C THR A 168 8.20 0.93 -19.21
N LYS A 169 8.86 1.86 -18.58
CA LYS A 169 8.29 2.89 -17.77
C LYS A 169 7.09 3.54 -18.45
N THR A 170 5.96 3.50 -17.84
CA THR A 170 4.82 4.32 -18.24
C THR A 170 4.40 5.22 -17.08
N GLY A 171 4.11 6.44 -17.40
CA GLY A 171 3.80 7.49 -16.43
C GLY A 171 5.02 8.31 -16.01
N ALA A 172 4.76 9.51 -15.53
CA ALA A 172 5.79 10.35 -14.95
C ALA A 172 6.04 9.88 -13.51
N SER A 173 7.14 9.19 -13.31
CA SER A 173 7.66 8.98 -11.98
C SER A 173 8.20 10.31 -11.46
N LEU A 174 7.75 10.74 -10.29
CA LEU A 174 8.22 11.97 -9.67
C LEU A 174 9.64 11.84 -9.09
N ASP A 175 10.04 10.62 -8.78
CA ASP A 175 11.35 10.26 -8.25
C ASP A 175 12.40 9.98 -9.30
N GLY A 176 12.01 9.91 -10.57
CA GLY A 176 12.94 9.67 -11.69
C GLY A 176 13.43 8.23 -11.81
N GLU A 177 12.95 7.30 -11.00
CA GLU A 177 13.36 5.90 -11.09
C GLU A 177 12.95 5.25 -12.41
N GLU A 178 13.85 4.47 -12.95
CA GLU A 178 13.63 3.65 -14.14
C GLU A 178 13.34 2.22 -13.72
N PHE A 179 12.18 1.70 -14.15
CA PHE A 179 11.91 0.28 -14.01
C PHE A 179 12.56 -0.47 -15.17
N GLU A 180 13.51 -1.33 -14.87
CA GLU A 180 14.24 -2.09 -15.88
C GLU A 180 13.40 -3.21 -16.50
N VAL A 181 12.39 -3.68 -15.77
CA VAL A 181 11.50 -4.78 -16.17
C VAL A 181 10.05 -4.35 -16.19
N GLY A 182 9.25 -5.04 -16.97
CA GLY A 182 7.81 -4.79 -17.05
C GLY A 182 7.09 -5.12 -15.76
N ASP A 183 5.93 -4.55 -15.60
CA ASP A 183 5.13 -4.59 -14.37
C ASP A 183 4.60 -5.97 -14.00
N TYR A 184 4.70 -6.91 -14.90
CA TYR A 184 4.33 -8.30 -14.68
C TYR A 184 5.42 -9.10 -13.94
N GLU A 185 6.64 -8.60 -13.97
CA GLU A 185 7.79 -9.27 -13.39
C GLU A 185 8.21 -8.61 -12.08
N LEU A 186 8.92 -9.35 -11.27
CA LEU A 186 9.57 -8.79 -10.10
C LEU A 186 10.71 -7.87 -10.53
N THR A 187 10.86 -6.73 -9.87
CA THR A 187 12.05 -5.90 -10.00
C THR A 187 13.28 -6.64 -9.44
N GLU A 188 14.47 -6.18 -9.77
CA GLU A 188 15.70 -6.78 -9.20
C GLU A 188 15.71 -6.71 -7.67
N LEU A 189 15.27 -5.59 -7.10
CA LEU A 189 15.20 -5.42 -5.65
C LEU A 189 14.17 -6.35 -5.01
N GLU A 190 12.98 -6.47 -5.58
CA GLU A 190 11.97 -7.42 -5.10
C GLU A 190 12.48 -8.86 -5.14
N ARG A 191 13.16 -9.22 -6.22
CA ARG A 191 13.78 -10.55 -6.37
C ARG A 191 14.84 -10.79 -5.31
N LYS A 192 15.75 -9.82 -5.12
CA LYS A 192 16.79 -9.87 -4.08
C LYS A 192 16.18 -10.00 -2.67
N ASN A 193 15.08 -9.30 -2.41
CA ASN A 193 14.40 -9.36 -1.11
C ASN A 193 13.73 -10.70 -0.83
N LEU A 194 13.37 -11.45 -1.88
CA LEU A 194 12.69 -12.75 -1.78
C LEU A 194 13.66 -13.94 -1.72
N GLU A 195 14.92 -13.77 -2.11
CA GLU A 195 16.00 -14.77 -2.05
C GLU A 195 16.62 -14.84 -0.65
#